data_f384df5b852338d5ed4c4ecd4394302b
#
_entry.id   f384df5b852338d5ed4c4ecd4394302b
#
_cell.length_a   1.000
_cell.length_b   1.000
_cell.length_c   1.000
_cell.angle_alpha   90.00
_cell.angle_beta   90.00
_cell.angle_gamma   90.00
#
_symmetry.space_group_name_H-M   'P 1'
#
loop_
_entity.id
_entity.type
_entity.pdbx_description
1 polymer ?
#
loop_
_entity_poly.entity_id
_entity_poly.type
_entity_poly.pdbx_seq_one_letter_code
_entity_poly.pdbx_strand_id
1 'polypeptide(L)'
;IKKMSIPQFYDEEKKMFLNGRQVVGKCPIPGCNSEKAYADECSLGHQFLPSELIGPVSCLSNKKPVLRDVENWYFDLEYCIHAVKEYNDFLRKNTNTRKYQLETVEEFLKKPFLYVPKKYIDDLAGLATKLPPHKLTNEEKKPSVVFEFENLDDRDKAKSVLEACNIHYTSGKTLVPFRLSGNVEWGVPFPECEELKDLTFWVWPESLWAPISFTLAYLR
;
A
#
# COMPACT_ATOMS: atom_id res chain seq x y z
N ILE A 1 8.12 11.48 -10.52
CA ILE A 1 7.41 10.34 -11.11
C ILE A 1 8.42 9.23 -11.34
N LYS A 2 8.08 8.00 -10.99
CA LYS A 2 8.92 6.82 -11.20
C LYS A 2 8.11 5.66 -11.78
N LYS A 3 8.76 4.79 -12.53
CA LYS A 3 8.21 3.54 -13.03
C LYS A 3 8.47 2.44 -12.02
N MET A 4 7.47 1.64 -11.70
CA MET A 4 7.58 0.53 -10.77
C MET A 4 6.83 -0.68 -11.32
N SER A 5 7.40 -1.86 -11.09
CA SER A 5 6.74 -3.15 -11.37
C SER A 5 6.14 -3.68 -10.08
N ILE A 6 4.86 -4.00 -10.11
CA ILE A 6 4.16 -4.60 -8.97
C ILE A 6 3.33 -5.78 -9.42
N PRO A 7 3.13 -6.81 -8.57
CA PRO A 7 2.24 -7.92 -8.88
C PRO A 7 0.79 -7.44 -8.89
N GLN A 8 0.07 -7.76 -9.96
CA GLN A 8 -1.36 -7.52 -10.12
C GLN A 8 -2.07 -8.81 -10.56
N PHE A 9 -3.29 -9.01 -10.10
CA PHE A 9 -4.08 -10.16 -10.53
C PHE A 9 -4.44 -10.08 -12.01
N TYR A 10 -4.28 -11.21 -12.69
CA TYR A 10 -4.60 -11.40 -14.10
C TYR A 10 -5.56 -12.58 -14.24
N ASP A 11 -6.64 -12.37 -14.97
CA ASP A 11 -7.60 -13.41 -15.33
C ASP A 11 -7.18 -14.05 -16.66
N GLU A 12 -6.76 -15.30 -16.64
CA GLU A 12 -6.28 -16.01 -17.83
C GLU A 12 -7.40 -16.36 -18.81
N GLU A 13 -8.62 -16.55 -18.32
CA GLU A 13 -9.80 -16.83 -19.16
C GLU A 13 -10.25 -15.56 -19.88
N LYS A 14 -10.31 -14.43 -19.17
CA LYS A 14 -10.68 -13.12 -19.74
C LYS A 14 -9.51 -12.41 -20.41
N LYS A 15 -8.28 -12.89 -20.21
CA LYS A 15 -7.03 -12.32 -20.75
C LYS A 15 -6.82 -10.86 -20.40
N MET A 16 -7.14 -10.46 -19.15
CA MET A 16 -7.06 -9.09 -18.71
C MET A 16 -6.57 -8.98 -17.25
N PHE A 17 -5.95 -7.85 -16.93
CA PHE A 17 -5.65 -7.48 -15.55
C PHE A 17 -6.93 -7.10 -14.80
N LEU A 18 -7.02 -7.54 -13.57
CA LEU A 18 -8.15 -7.27 -12.69
C LEU A 18 -7.87 -6.08 -11.78
N ASN A 19 -8.87 -5.24 -11.58
CA ASN A 19 -8.82 -4.24 -10.50
C ASN A 19 -9.15 -4.90 -9.14
N GLY A 20 -8.87 -4.18 -8.04
CA GLY A 20 -9.02 -4.72 -6.70
C GLY A 20 -10.43 -5.24 -6.39
N ARG A 21 -11.48 -4.64 -6.94
CA ARG A 21 -12.88 -5.03 -6.72
C ARG A 21 -13.34 -6.21 -7.58
N GLN A 22 -12.58 -6.57 -8.59
CA GLN A 22 -12.84 -7.73 -9.45
C GLN A 22 -12.25 -9.04 -8.91
N VAL A 23 -11.54 -8.98 -7.77
CA VAL A 23 -11.01 -10.16 -7.08
C VAL A 23 -11.56 -10.23 -5.68
N VAL A 24 -12.05 -11.40 -5.31
CA VAL A 24 -12.61 -11.67 -3.98
C VAL A 24 -11.91 -12.87 -3.34
N GLY A 25 -11.84 -12.87 -2.02
CA GLY A 25 -11.25 -13.94 -1.23
C GLY A 25 -11.55 -13.76 0.25
N LYS A 26 -10.69 -14.32 1.10
CA LYS A 26 -10.77 -14.16 2.55
C LYS A 26 -9.67 -13.26 3.05
N CYS A 27 -9.98 -12.49 4.10
CA CYS A 27 -9.01 -11.63 4.77
C CYS A 27 -7.86 -12.45 5.37
N PRO A 28 -6.60 -12.05 5.14
CA PRO A 28 -5.43 -12.73 5.70
C PRO A 28 -5.21 -12.45 7.19
N ILE A 29 -5.90 -11.47 7.76
CA ILE A 29 -5.71 -11.09 9.17
C ILE A 29 -6.33 -12.15 10.09
N PRO A 30 -5.55 -12.75 11.00
CA PRO A 30 -6.04 -13.76 11.92
C PRO A 30 -7.20 -13.26 12.78
N GLY A 31 -8.25 -14.08 12.88
CA GLY A 31 -9.45 -13.74 13.66
C GLY A 31 -10.39 -12.75 12.98
N CYS A 32 -10.13 -12.35 11.75
CA CYS A 32 -11.04 -11.50 11.00
C CYS A 32 -12.31 -12.28 10.58
N ASN A 33 -13.47 -11.77 10.97
CA ASN A 33 -14.79 -12.34 10.61
C ASN A 33 -15.40 -11.63 9.40
N SER A 34 -14.59 -11.01 8.54
CA SER A 34 -15.06 -10.38 7.31
C SER A 34 -15.65 -11.43 6.38
N GLU A 35 -16.89 -11.24 5.94
CA GLU A 35 -17.54 -12.12 4.97
C GLU A 35 -16.90 -12.05 3.59
N LYS A 36 -16.27 -10.91 3.27
CA LYS A 36 -15.69 -10.64 1.96
C LYS A 36 -14.42 -9.79 2.07
N ALA A 37 -13.38 -10.23 1.40
CA ALA A 37 -12.18 -9.45 1.18
C ALA A 37 -11.97 -9.25 -0.33
N TYR A 38 -11.49 -8.07 -0.70
CA TYR A 38 -11.04 -7.73 -2.05
C TYR A 38 -9.52 -7.87 -2.15
N ALA A 39 -8.93 -7.51 -3.28
CA ALA A 39 -7.49 -7.67 -3.48
C ALA A 39 -6.61 -6.89 -2.49
N ASP A 40 -7.12 -5.82 -1.89
CA ASP A 40 -6.37 -4.86 -1.08
C ASP A 40 -6.98 -4.55 0.29
N GLU A 41 -8.28 -4.88 0.48
CA GLU A 41 -8.98 -4.62 1.74
C GLU A 41 -10.16 -5.56 1.98
N CYS A 42 -10.54 -5.75 3.22
CA CYS A 42 -11.76 -6.48 3.57
C CYS A 42 -12.90 -5.54 3.99
N SER A 43 -14.12 -6.08 4.12
CA SER A 43 -15.31 -5.32 4.53
C SER A 43 -15.20 -4.69 5.92
N LEU A 44 -14.27 -5.12 6.76
CA LEU A 44 -13.98 -4.54 8.08
C LEU A 44 -12.82 -3.53 8.06
N GLY A 45 -12.31 -3.17 6.87
CA GLY A 45 -11.29 -2.15 6.70
C GLY A 45 -9.85 -2.60 6.95
N HIS A 46 -9.57 -3.90 7.07
CA HIS A 46 -8.20 -4.38 7.10
C HIS A 46 -7.58 -4.26 5.70
N GLN A 47 -6.42 -3.61 5.64
CA GLN A 47 -5.63 -3.46 4.41
C GLN A 47 -4.51 -4.50 4.38
N PHE A 48 -4.23 -5.03 3.21
CA PHE A 48 -3.21 -6.05 2.95
C PHE A 48 -2.77 -6.00 1.49
N LEU A 49 -1.68 -6.71 1.16
CA LEU A 49 -1.22 -6.81 -0.23
C LEU A 49 -2.07 -7.82 -1.01
N PRO A 50 -2.22 -7.65 -2.33
CA PRO A 50 -2.93 -8.62 -3.17
C PRO A 50 -2.43 -10.06 -3.02
N SER A 51 -1.12 -10.23 -2.85
CA SER A 51 -0.49 -11.54 -2.63
C SER A 51 -0.89 -12.24 -1.32
N GLU A 52 -1.37 -11.48 -0.34
CA GLU A 52 -1.78 -11.98 0.97
C GLU A 52 -3.23 -12.48 0.98
N LEU A 53 -4.04 -12.13 -0.03
CA LEU A 53 -5.47 -12.51 -0.10
C LEU A 53 -5.61 -14.04 -0.14
N ILE A 54 -6.38 -14.61 0.77
CA ILE A 54 -6.56 -16.06 0.88
C ILE A 54 -7.65 -16.53 -0.10
N GLY A 55 -7.29 -17.47 -0.97
CA GLY A 55 -8.19 -18.08 -1.92
C GLY A 55 -8.79 -17.09 -2.93
N PRO A 56 -7.98 -16.31 -3.67
CA PRO A 56 -8.47 -15.31 -4.61
C PRO A 56 -9.29 -15.95 -5.74
N VAL A 57 -10.43 -15.32 -6.07
CA VAL A 57 -11.32 -15.71 -7.17
C VAL A 57 -11.65 -14.46 -7.99
N SER A 58 -11.55 -14.56 -9.31
CA SER A 58 -12.02 -13.52 -10.24
C SER A 58 -13.55 -13.44 -10.23
N CYS A 59 -14.10 -12.24 -10.03
CA CYS A 59 -15.53 -12.01 -10.15
C CYS A 59 -16.05 -12.10 -11.60
N LEU A 60 -15.14 -12.10 -12.59
CA LEU A 60 -15.50 -12.10 -14.01
C LEU A 60 -15.61 -13.52 -14.58
N SER A 61 -14.66 -14.40 -14.24
CA SER A 61 -14.62 -15.77 -14.75
C SER A 61 -14.99 -16.82 -13.70
N ASN A 62 -15.07 -16.45 -12.42
CA ASN A 62 -15.20 -17.37 -11.28
C ASN A 62 -14.02 -18.37 -11.19
N LYS A 63 -12.89 -18.04 -11.79
CA LYS A 63 -11.65 -18.84 -11.72
C LYS A 63 -10.64 -18.19 -10.79
N LYS A 64 -9.63 -18.97 -10.39
CA LYS A 64 -8.50 -18.47 -9.62
C LYS A 64 -7.62 -17.62 -10.54
N PRO A 65 -7.44 -16.32 -10.26
CA PRO A 65 -6.54 -15.48 -11.03
C PRO A 65 -5.07 -15.78 -10.67
N VAL A 66 -4.15 -15.39 -11.54
CA VAL A 66 -2.71 -15.48 -11.31
C VAL A 66 -2.14 -14.10 -11.05
N LEU A 67 -1.07 -13.99 -10.28
CA LEU A 67 -0.31 -12.76 -10.14
C LEU A 67 0.69 -12.65 -11.29
N ARG A 68 0.73 -11.49 -11.94
CA ARG A 68 1.70 -11.12 -12.97
C ARG A 68 2.27 -9.76 -12.65
N ASP A 69 3.56 -9.62 -12.81
CA ASP A 69 4.20 -8.33 -12.65
C ASP A 69 3.79 -7.39 -13.78
N VAL A 70 3.45 -6.17 -13.42
CA VAL A 70 3.03 -5.14 -14.36
C VAL A 70 3.69 -3.81 -14.02
N GLU A 71 4.25 -3.17 -15.04
CA GLU A 71 4.86 -1.85 -14.91
C GLU A 71 3.81 -0.75 -14.99
N ASN A 72 3.88 0.18 -14.06
CA ASN A 72 3.05 1.38 -14.02
C ASN A 72 3.84 2.59 -13.55
N TRP A 73 3.29 3.77 -13.81
CA TRP A 73 3.84 5.03 -13.35
C TRP A 73 3.26 5.41 -12.00
N TYR A 74 4.14 5.93 -11.13
CA TYR A 74 3.82 6.33 -9.77
C TYR A 74 4.35 7.72 -9.46
N PHE A 75 3.58 8.46 -8.69
CA PHE A 75 4.06 9.69 -8.05
C PHE A 75 4.77 9.31 -6.76
N ASP A 76 6.02 9.71 -6.63
CA ASP A 76 6.83 9.40 -5.45
C ASP A 76 6.55 10.43 -4.36
N LEU A 77 5.76 10.04 -3.37
CA LEU A 77 5.38 10.89 -2.26
C LEU A 77 6.55 11.19 -1.30
N GLU A 78 7.66 10.45 -1.37
CA GLU A 78 8.85 10.73 -0.56
C GLU A 78 9.40 12.15 -0.82
N TYR A 79 9.32 12.63 -2.08
CA TYR A 79 9.68 14.01 -2.41
C TYR A 79 8.82 15.07 -1.70
N CYS A 80 7.64 14.71 -1.27
CA CYS A 80 6.69 15.63 -0.65
C CYS A 80 6.72 15.59 0.89
N ILE A 81 7.49 14.69 1.50
CA ILE A 81 7.50 14.49 2.96
C ILE A 81 7.74 15.80 3.70
N HIS A 82 8.73 16.58 3.29
CA HIS A 82 9.03 17.87 3.94
C HIS A 82 7.88 18.85 3.83
N ALA A 83 7.30 19.01 2.64
CA ALA A 83 6.17 19.91 2.41
C ALA A 83 4.92 19.46 3.20
N VAL A 84 4.64 18.15 3.24
CA VAL A 84 3.53 17.59 4.02
C VAL A 84 3.74 17.84 5.51
N LYS A 85 4.97 17.65 6.01
CA LYS A 85 5.31 17.91 7.41
C LYS A 85 5.15 19.37 7.77
N GLU A 86 5.73 20.28 6.99
CA GLU A 86 5.59 21.73 7.19
C GLU A 86 4.13 22.18 7.19
N TYR A 87 3.34 21.65 6.25
CA TYR A 87 1.91 21.94 6.18
C TYR A 87 1.15 21.39 7.41
N ASN A 88 1.49 20.19 7.87
CA ASN A 88 0.88 19.62 9.08
C ASN A 88 1.23 20.44 10.32
N ASP A 89 2.48 20.92 10.44
CA ASP A 89 2.92 21.80 11.51
C ASP A 89 2.23 23.19 11.45
N PHE A 90 1.97 23.70 10.26
CA PHE A 90 1.15 24.91 10.04
C PHE A 90 -0.29 24.68 10.52
N LEU A 91 -0.91 23.58 10.10
CA LEU A 91 -2.28 23.24 10.49
C LEU A 91 -2.43 23.04 12.01
N ARG A 92 -1.38 22.55 12.68
CA ARG A 92 -1.35 22.38 14.15
C ARG A 92 -1.52 23.70 14.90
N LYS A 93 -1.11 24.81 14.32
CA LYS A 93 -1.30 26.16 14.88
C LYS A 93 -2.72 26.69 14.72
N ASN A 94 -3.52 26.04 13.86
CA ASN A 94 -4.90 26.42 13.63
C ASN A 94 -5.85 25.67 14.58
N THR A 95 -6.54 26.39 15.44
CA THR A 95 -7.45 25.85 16.46
C THR A 95 -8.65 25.06 15.87
N ASN A 96 -8.97 25.29 14.60
CA ASN A 96 -10.07 24.62 13.90
C ASN A 96 -9.67 23.27 13.30
N THR A 97 -8.38 22.94 13.27
CA THR A 97 -7.92 21.66 12.74
C THR A 97 -8.15 20.53 13.74
N ARG A 98 -8.81 19.47 13.29
CA ARG A 98 -9.11 18.33 14.15
C ARG A 98 -7.81 17.58 14.52
N LYS A 99 -7.62 17.31 15.82
CA LYS A 99 -6.46 16.58 16.35
C LYS A 99 -6.25 15.24 15.63
N TYR A 100 -7.31 14.49 15.39
CA TYR A 100 -7.25 13.21 14.67
C TYR A 100 -6.63 13.33 13.27
N GLN A 101 -6.93 14.41 12.54
CA GLN A 101 -6.35 14.66 11.22
C GLN A 101 -4.83 14.84 11.31
N LEU A 102 -4.35 15.63 12.26
CA LEU A 102 -2.93 15.87 12.48
C LEU A 102 -2.19 14.58 12.85
N GLU A 103 -2.75 13.80 13.78
CA GLU A 103 -2.18 12.53 14.22
C GLU A 103 -2.14 11.49 13.10
N THR A 104 -3.18 11.45 12.26
CA THR A 104 -3.21 10.54 11.09
C THR A 104 -2.09 10.88 10.10
N VAL A 105 -1.89 12.16 9.78
CA VAL A 105 -0.80 12.58 8.90
C VAL A 105 0.56 12.22 9.50
N GLU A 106 0.76 12.46 10.79
CA GLU A 106 2.01 12.10 11.48
C GLU A 106 2.30 10.59 11.45
N GLU A 107 1.24 9.77 11.54
CA GLU A 107 1.41 8.32 11.47
C GLU A 107 1.96 7.89 10.11
N PHE A 108 1.49 8.50 9.01
CA PHE A 108 1.98 8.22 7.66
C PHE A 108 3.38 8.80 7.38
N LEU A 109 3.79 9.83 8.11
CA LEU A 109 5.13 10.44 7.97
C LEU A 109 6.24 9.67 8.69
N LYS A 110 5.91 8.60 9.41
CA LYS A 110 6.90 7.73 10.06
C LYS A 110 7.71 6.96 9.02
N LYS A 111 8.96 6.63 9.38
CA LYS A 111 9.78 5.72 8.59
C LYS A 111 9.06 4.37 8.41
N PRO A 112 9.34 3.64 7.32
CA PRO A 112 8.77 2.32 7.10
C PRO A 112 9.11 1.36 8.23
N PHE A 113 8.12 0.62 8.71
CA PHE A 113 8.34 -0.32 9.81
C PHE A 113 7.45 -1.56 9.73
N LEU A 114 7.89 -2.63 10.41
CA LEU A 114 7.18 -3.89 10.55
C LEU A 114 6.97 -4.22 12.02
N TYR A 115 5.79 -4.73 12.35
CA TYR A 115 5.51 -5.38 13.62
C TYR A 115 5.66 -6.88 13.46
N VAL A 116 6.52 -7.51 14.28
CA VAL A 116 6.67 -8.97 14.32
C VAL A 116 6.29 -9.45 15.72
N PRO A 117 5.36 -10.42 15.84
CA PRO A 117 4.96 -10.96 17.14
C PRO A 117 6.14 -11.52 17.92
N LYS A 118 6.20 -11.25 19.23
CA LYS A 118 7.31 -11.68 20.12
C LYS A 118 7.50 -13.20 20.18
N LYS A 119 6.50 -13.98 19.84
CA LYS A 119 6.63 -15.45 19.76
C LYS A 119 7.72 -15.93 18.81
N TYR A 120 8.15 -15.08 17.87
CA TYR A 120 9.21 -15.38 16.90
C TYR A 120 10.58 -14.80 17.29
N ILE A 121 10.75 -14.28 18.54
CA ILE A 121 11.95 -13.54 18.91
C ILE A 121 13.23 -14.38 18.81
N ASP A 122 13.14 -15.67 19.12
CA ASP A 122 14.26 -16.60 19.03
C ASP A 122 14.64 -16.89 17.56
N ASP A 123 13.65 -16.99 16.67
CA ASP A 123 13.87 -17.17 15.23
C ASP A 123 14.52 -15.91 14.62
N LEU A 124 14.11 -14.73 15.10
CA LEU A 124 14.63 -13.43 14.65
C LEU A 124 16.13 -13.26 14.98
N ALA A 125 16.61 -13.81 16.10
CA ALA A 125 18.01 -13.76 16.46
C ALA A 125 18.92 -14.42 15.41
N GLY A 126 18.46 -15.51 14.78
CA GLY A 126 19.14 -16.18 13.68
C GLY A 126 19.06 -15.44 12.33
N LEU A 127 18.15 -14.47 12.21
CA LEU A 127 17.93 -13.73 10.97
C LEU A 127 18.53 -12.31 10.96
N ALA A 128 19.08 -11.84 12.06
CA ALA A 128 19.59 -10.48 12.20
C ALA A 128 20.61 -10.09 11.11
N THR A 129 21.42 -11.05 10.64
CA THR A 129 22.41 -10.84 9.56
C THR A 129 21.81 -10.88 8.16
N LYS A 130 20.61 -11.41 8.00
CA LYS A 130 19.93 -11.53 6.69
C LYS A 130 18.97 -10.37 6.43
N LEU A 131 18.56 -9.68 7.49
CA LEU A 131 17.70 -8.51 7.39
C LEU A 131 18.51 -7.28 6.96
N PRO A 132 17.93 -6.39 6.15
CA PRO A 132 18.53 -5.09 5.85
C PRO A 132 18.81 -4.27 7.12
N PRO A 133 19.63 -3.23 7.04
CA PRO A 133 19.86 -2.32 8.17
C PRO A 133 18.54 -1.82 8.76
N HIS A 134 18.36 -1.98 10.05
CA HIS A 134 17.12 -1.63 10.75
C HIS A 134 17.39 -1.23 12.19
N LYS A 135 16.43 -0.52 12.76
CA LYS A 135 16.38 -0.25 14.20
C LYS A 135 15.34 -1.17 14.83
N LEU A 136 15.78 -2.01 15.77
CA LEU A 136 14.89 -2.88 16.53
C LEU A 136 14.43 -2.19 17.82
N THR A 137 13.13 -2.16 18.05
CA THR A 137 12.53 -1.71 19.30
C THR A 137 11.71 -2.85 19.92
N ASN A 138 12.06 -3.23 21.15
CA ASN A 138 11.37 -4.26 21.92
C ASN A 138 10.88 -3.68 23.26
N GLU A 139 9.60 -3.29 23.31
CA GLU A 139 8.98 -2.79 24.53
C GLU A 139 8.30 -3.95 25.28
N GLU A 140 8.60 -4.14 26.56
CA GLU A 140 8.10 -5.28 27.37
C GLU A 140 6.58 -5.43 27.33
N LYS A 141 5.85 -4.32 27.37
CA LYS A 141 4.39 -4.30 27.42
C LYS A 141 3.69 -4.54 26.08
N LYS A 142 4.41 -4.51 24.96
CA LYS A 142 3.83 -4.72 23.62
C LYS A 142 3.96 -6.18 23.19
N PRO A 143 2.96 -6.74 22.47
CA PRO A 143 2.97 -8.14 22.02
C PRO A 143 3.91 -8.38 20.84
N SER A 144 4.41 -7.31 20.21
CA SER A 144 5.27 -7.36 19.04
C SER A 144 6.54 -6.53 19.21
N VAL A 145 7.60 -6.93 18.53
CA VAL A 145 8.78 -6.11 18.30
C VAL A 145 8.59 -5.27 17.03
N VAL A 146 9.26 -4.13 16.96
CA VAL A 146 9.17 -3.19 15.84
C VAL A 146 10.53 -3.12 15.14
N PHE A 147 10.53 -3.38 13.83
CA PHE A 147 11.65 -3.16 12.94
C PHE A 147 11.42 -1.89 12.15
N GLU A 148 12.22 -0.86 12.33
CA GLU A 148 12.17 0.40 11.60
C GLU A 148 13.28 0.43 10.56
N PHE A 149 12.95 0.80 9.31
CA PHE A 149 13.84 0.85 8.16
C PHE A 149 14.00 2.26 7.64
N GLU A 150 15.11 2.57 6.97
CA GLU A 150 15.35 3.89 6.42
C GLU A 150 14.46 4.20 5.19
N ASN A 151 14.11 3.18 4.41
CA ASN A 151 13.34 3.31 3.18
C ASN A 151 12.41 2.09 2.94
N LEU A 152 11.51 2.23 1.97
CA LEU A 152 10.56 1.18 1.61
C LEU A 152 11.23 -0.07 1.03
N ASP A 153 12.31 0.10 0.27
CA ASP A 153 13.01 -1.02 -0.37
C ASP A 153 13.61 -1.96 0.67
N ASP A 154 14.20 -1.42 1.74
CA ASP A 154 14.72 -2.22 2.84
C ASP A 154 13.62 -2.91 3.62
N ARG A 155 12.50 -2.22 3.88
CA ARG A 155 11.33 -2.87 4.49
C ARG A 155 10.82 -4.04 3.64
N ASP A 156 10.73 -3.87 2.32
CA ASP A 156 10.18 -4.90 1.44
C ASP A 156 11.14 -6.08 1.24
N LYS A 157 12.45 -5.85 1.25
CA LYS A 157 13.46 -6.93 1.37
C LYS A 157 13.30 -7.70 2.69
N ALA A 158 13.09 -6.99 3.81
CA ALA A 158 12.86 -7.64 5.10
C ALA A 158 11.59 -8.50 5.08
N LYS A 159 10.50 -8.05 4.45
CA LYS A 159 9.29 -8.86 4.26
C LYS A 159 9.62 -10.18 3.55
N SER A 160 10.35 -10.12 2.43
CA SER A 160 10.73 -11.33 1.68
C SER A 160 11.53 -12.31 2.53
N VAL A 161 12.43 -11.83 3.39
CA VAL A 161 13.20 -12.68 4.32
C VAL A 161 12.28 -13.32 5.37
N LEU A 162 11.36 -12.56 5.95
CA LEU A 162 10.43 -13.07 6.95
C LEU A 162 9.46 -14.10 6.36
N GLU A 163 8.94 -13.85 5.16
CA GLU A 163 8.07 -14.75 4.42
C GLU A 163 8.77 -16.10 4.10
N ALA A 164 10.03 -16.04 3.64
CA ALA A 164 10.81 -17.23 3.37
C ALA A 164 11.04 -18.10 4.63
N CYS A 165 10.93 -17.51 5.82
CA CYS A 165 11.05 -18.19 7.10
C CYS A 165 9.68 -18.49 7.75
N ASN A 166 8.57 -18.25 7.07
CA ASN A 166 7.20 -18.39 7.60
C ASN A 166 6.95 -17.56 8.89
N ILE A 167 7.63 -16.43 9.02
CA ILE A 167 7.44 -15.50 10.15
C ILE A 167 6.37 -14.49 9.77
N HIS A 168 5.29 -14.49 10.53
CA HIS A 168 4.19 -13.55 10.32
C HIS A 168 4.56 -12.14 10.80
N TYR A 169 4.17 -11.13 10.04
CA TYR A 169 4.39 -9.71 10.34
C TYR A 169 3.17 -8.87 9.96
N THR A 170 3.15 -7.62 10.42
CA THR A 170 2.20 -6.60 9.98
C THR A 170 2.96 -5.33 9.63
N SER A 171 2.68 -4.75 8.46
CA SER A 171 3.29 -3.47 8.06
C SER A 171 2.66 -2.31 8.81
N GLY A 172 3.51 -1.38 9.24
CA GLY A 172 3.05 -0.09 9.75
C GLY A 172 2.62 0.84 8.61
N LYS A 173 1.84 1.85 8.96
CA LYS A 173 1.43 2.89 8.01
C LYS A 173 2.63 3.77 7.68
N THR A 174 2.82 4.04 6.40
CA THR A 174 3.83 4.97 5.88
C THR A 174 3.39 5.48 4.51
N LEU A 175 3.99 6.57 4.05
CA LEU A 175 3.77 7.04 2.69
C LEU A 175 4.31 6.01 1.70
N VAL A 176 3.49 5.68 0.71
CA VAL A 176 3.86 4.82 -0.40
C VAL A 176 3.69 5.58 -1.71
N PRO A 177 4.41 5.21 -2.78
CA PRO A 177 4.21 5.82 -4.08
C PRO A 177 2.75 5.72 -4.53
N PHE A 178 2.26 6.81 -5.10
CA PHE A 178 0.87 6.92 -5.53
C PHE A 178 0.74 6.54 -7.00
N ARG A 179 -0.10 5.57 -7.32
CA ARG A 179 -0.27 5.06 -8.68
C ARG A 179 -0.96 6.08 -9.59
N LEU A 180 -0.39 6.33 -10.76
CA LEU A 180 -0.89 7.27 -11.76
C LEU A 180 -1.48 6.57 -13.00
N SER A 181 -0.99 5.39 -13.35
CA SER A 181 -1.42 4.66 -14.52
C SER A 181 -1.95 3.27 -14.20
N GLY A 182 -2.71 2.70 -15.10
CA GLY A 182 -3.28 1.36 -14.98
C GLY A 182 -3.28 0.61 -16.32
N ASN A 183 -3.31 -0.71 -16.23
CA ASN A 183 -3.40 -1.63 -17.37
C ASN A 183 -4.82 -2.19 -17.45
N VAL A 184 -5.79 -1.30 -17.53
CA VAL A 184 -7.21 -1.67 -17.62
C VAL A 184 -7.69 -1.29 -19.02
N GLU A 185 -8.32 -2.22 -19.73
CA GLU A 185 -8.81 -1.96 -21.09
C GLU A 185 -9.85 -0.85 -21.17
N TRP A 186 -10.58 -0.67 -20.06
CA TRP A 186 -11.60 0.36 -19.96
C TRP A 186 -11.10 1.52 -19.06
N GLY A 187 -11.00 2.70 -19.65
CA GLY A 187 -10.54 3.90 -18.93
C GLY A 187 -10.19 5.04 -19.89
N VAL A 188 -9.79 6.16 -19.32
CA VAL A 188 -9.26 7.29 -20.11
C VAL A 188 -7.83 6.97 -20.51
N PRO A 189 -7.53 6.85 -21.82
CA PRO A 189 -6.17 6.54 -22.26
C PRO A 189 -5.23 7.71 -21.98
N PHE A 190 -3.95 7.40 -21.74
CA PHE A 190 -2.91 8.41 -21.76
C PHE A 190 -2.77 9.02 -23.17
N PRO A 191 -2.29 10.28 -23.27
CA PRO A 191 -1.90 10.84 -24.58
C PRO A 191 -0.90 9.93 -25.30
N GLU A 192 -0.94 9.92 -26.62
CA GLU A 192 -0.05 9.11 -27.44
C GLU A 192 1.42 9.46 -27.19
N CYS A 193 2.07 8.63 -26.39
CA CYS A 193 3.47 8.68 -26.06
C CYS A 193 3.95 7.23 -25.97
N GLU A 194 5.10 6.91 -26.53
CA GLU A 194 5.60 5.53 -26.59
C GLU A 194 5.72 4.87 -25.22
N GLU A 195 6.14 5.65 -24.21
CA GLU A 195 6.32 5.18 -22.83
C GLU A 195 5.00 4.93 -22.08
N LEU A 196 3.90 5.50 -22.55
CA LEU A 196 2.57 5.44 -21.92
C LEU A 196 1.55 4.68 -22.78
N LYS A 197 2.04 4.08 -23.85
CA LYS A 197 1.20 3.30 -24.76
C LYS A 197 0.45 2.20 -24.02
N ASP A 198 -0.81 2.02 -24.36
CA ASP A 198 -1.72 1.01 -23.79
C ASP A 198 -1.98 1.17 -22.26
N LEU A 199 -1.60 2.32 -21.68
CA LEU A 199 -1.94 2.66 -20.31
C LEU A 199 -3.14 3.60 -20.23
N THR A 200 -3.89 3.47 -19.16
CA THR A 200 -5.01 4.35 -18.80
C THR A 200 -4.70 5.14 -17.53
N PHE A 201 -5.35 6.30 -17.37
CA PHE A 201 -5.25 7.04 -16.10
C PHE A 201 -5.86 6.22 -14.96
N TRP A 202 -5.15 6.18 -13.83
CA TRP A 202 -5.66 5.60 -12.59
C TRP A 202 -6.55 6.63 -11.87
N VAL A 203 -7.77 6.23 -11.53
CA VAL A 203 -8.90 7.10 -11.19
C VAL A 203 -8.69 8.05 -10.00
N TRP A 204 -7.81 7.76 -9.09
CA TRP A 204 -7.67 8.54 -7.85
C TRP A 204 -6.98 9.92 -7.97
N PRO A 205 -6.04 10.19 -8.89
CA PRO A 205 -5.36 11.48 -9.01
C PRO A 205 -6.31 12.65 -9.18
N GLU A 206 -7.32 12.52 -10.04
CA GLU A 206 -8.27 13.60 -10.30
C GLU A 206 -9.16 13.91 -9.10
N SER A 207 -9.47 12.93 -8.26
CA SER A 207 -10.29 13.12 -7.07
C SER A 207 -9.63 14.04 -6.04
N LEU A 208 -8.30 14.05 -5.98
CA LEU A 208 -7.53 14.92 -5.09
C LEU A 208 -7.58 16.37 -5.53
N TRP A 209 -7.74 16.63 -6.84
CA TRP A 209 -7.81 17.99 -7.40
C TRP A 209 -9.23 18.58 -7.39
N ALA A 210 -10.25 17.74 -7.29
CA ALA A 210 -11.63 18.19 -7.33
C ALA A 210 -11.95 19.29 -6.30
N PRO A 211 -11.58 19.20 -5.02
CA PRO A 211 -11.83 20.28 -4.04
C PRO A 211 -11.17 21.60 -4.43
N ILE A 212 -9.94 21.54 -4.98
CA ILE A 212 -9.21 22.73 -5.45
C ILE A 212 -9.92 23.33 -6.64
N SER A 213 -10.30 22.51 -7.63
CA SER A 213 -10.99 22.95 -8.85
C SER A 213 -12.35 23.61 -8.52
N PHE A 214 -13.13 23.02 -7.63
CA PHE A 214 -14.42 23.59 -7.19
C PHE A 214 -14.24 24.90 -6.45
N THR A 215 -13.25 25.01 -5.58
CA THR A 215 -12.93 26.27 -4.90
C THR A 215 -12.52 27.36 -5.88
N LEU A 216 -11.66 27.05 -6.86
CA LEU A 216 -11.25 27.99 -7.89
C LEU A 216 -12.42 28.42 -8.79
N ALA A 217 -13.32 27.50 -9.12
CA ALA A 217 -14.52 27.82 -9.89
C ALA A 217 -15.49 28.73 -9.12
N TYR A 218 -15.61 28.56 -7.80
CA TYR A 218 -16.44 29.40 -6.94
C TYR A 218 -15.86 30.81 -6.76
N LEU A 219 -14.54 30.95 -6.73
CA LEU A 219 -13.84 32.23 -6.54
C LEU A 219 -13.73 33.08 -7.82
N ARG A 220 -14.06 32.55 -8.97
CA ARG A 220 -14.12 33.27 -10.28
C ARG A 220 -15.46 33.90 -10.53
#